data_c67cc64750b914f9f0b8e9deba03e637
#
_entry.id   c67cc64750b914f9f0b8e9deba03e637
#
_cell.length_a   1.000
_cell.length_b   1.000
_cell.length_c   1.000
_cell.angle_alpha   90.00
_cell.angle_beta   90.00
_cell.angle_gamma   90.00
#
_symmetry.space_group_name_H-M   'P 1'
#
loop_
_entity.id
_entity.type
_entity.pdbx_description
1 polymer ?
#
loop_
_entity_poly.entity_id
_entity_poly.type
_entity_poly.pdbx_seq_one_letter_code
_entity_poly.pdbx_strand_id
1 'polypeptide(L)'
;KKSRSVDENIAFGSMEEIKSRSVDEKAKTITISDRGIGMTEEEIDKYINQIAFSGVSDFLTKYKDNANAIIGHFGLGFYSSFMVSDKVEIITKSYKEGSKAVKWSCDGSPSFEISEADKTDRGSDVILHISDDCKEFLEKGKITELLNKYCKFMPVPIVFGKKTTWKDGKQVDTDENNIINDIEPLWTKKPSTLKDDDYKKFYKALYPMEDEPLFWIHLNVDFPFTLTGILYFPRIKSNIDLQRNKIQLYCNQVFVTDHVEGIVPDFLTLLHGVIDSPDIPLNVSRSYLQSDANVKKISVYITKKVADRLQEIFKTDRKDYEKKWDDLKIFINYGMLSREDFYDRAKDFALLKDVEGKHFTFDEYKTLIKENQTDKDGNLIYLYATNKDEQYSFVQAAKDKGYSVLLMDGELDVPMVSMLEQKFEKTRFSRVDADVIDRLIVKDAPKESNLDKDKSDNLTEVFHSQIPKMDKAQFMVEVQALGEKSQPIVITQSEYMRRMKTMSHFQPGMGFYNEMPDSYVLVINSDHPLVKKIVDDEEDKNAAALKPILSELKGCQARLSAIHQEQSKKKTEEITQAEKDDLKNTE
;
A
#
# COMPACT_ATOMS: atom_id res chain seq x y z
N LYS A 1 39.16 -29.03 8.48
CA LYS A 1 38.41 -29.43 9.69
C LYS A 1 39.29 -29.07 10.89
N LYS A 2 39.13 -27.85 11.44
CA LYS A 2 39.70 -27.49 12.73
C LYS A 2 38.83 -28.15 13.80
N SER A 3 39.42 -28.87 14.73
CA SER A 3 38.76 -29.39 15.92
C SER A 3 38.19 -28.18 16.69
N ARG A 4 36.88 -28.09 16.80
CA ARG A 4 36.23 -27.13 17.69
C ARG A 4 36.57 -27.49 19.12
N SER A 5 36.87 -26.49 19.95
CA SER A 5 37.07 -26.73 21.40
C SER A 5 35.77 -27.24 22.04
N VAL A 6 35.87 -27.99 23.15
CA VAL A 6 34.70 -28.49 23.89
C VAL A 6 33.78 -27.32 24.27
N ASP A 7 34.33 -26.14 24.60
CA ASP A 7 33.58 -24.93 24.93
C ASP A 7 32.78 -24.37 23.76
N GLU A 8 33.31 -24.43 22.52
CA GLU A 8 32.58 -24.00 21.31
C GLU A 8 31.39 -24.92 21.00
N ASN A 9 31.54 -26.22 21.24
CA ASN A 9 30.45 -27.19 21.06
C ASN A 9 29.34 -27.05 22.10
N ILE A 10 29.63 -26.49 23.27
CA ILE A 10 28.65 -26.25 24.33
C ILE A 10 27.89 -24.92 24.11
N ALA A 11 28.56 -23.88 23.57
CA ALA A 11 27.97 -22.57 23.35
C ALA A 11 27.02 -22.51 22.12
N PHE A 12 27.30 -23.32 21.11
CA PHE A 12 26.47 -23.47 19.90
C PHE A 12 25.98 -24.91 19.85
N GLY A 13 24.83 -25.16 20.46
CA GLY A 13 24.24 -26.47 20.52
C GLY A 13 24.33 -27.25 19.21
N SER A 14 24.72 -28.49 19.28
CA SER A 14 24.60 -29.44 18.17
C SER A 14 23.12 -29.56 17.80
N MET A 15 22.80 -30.06 16.58
CA MET A 15 21.41 -30.32 16.12
C MET A 15 20.62 -31.26 17.07
N GLU A 16 21.23 -31.74 18.17
CA GLU A 16 20.61 -32.56 19.21
C GLU A 16 19.90 -31.73 20.31
N GLU A 17 20.00 -30.40 20.32
CA GLU A 17 19.31 -29.54 21.30
C GLU A 17 17.89 -29.25 20.85
N ILE A 18 17.02 -30.23 21.00
CA ILE A 18 15.59 -30.12 20.76
C ILE A 18 14.93 -29.44 21.96
N LYS A 19 14.32 -28.27 21.74
CA LYS A 19 13.40 -27.67 22.72
C LYS A 19 12.06 -28.38 22.60
N SER A 20 11.60 -28.99 23.69
CA SER A 20 10.29 -29.63 23.76
C SER A 20 9.32 -28.79 24.58
N ARG A 21 8.07 -28.80 24.20
CA ARG A 21 6.98 -28.17 24.94
C ARG A 21 5.88 -29.20 25.17
N SER A 22 5.36 -29.26 26.38
CA SER A 22 4.23 -30.13 26.73
C SER A 22 3.21 -29.37 27.56
N VAL A 23 1.96 -29.74 27.39
CA VAL A 23 0.82 -29.22 28.16
C VAL A 23 0.23 -30.37 28.93
N ASP A 24 0.10 -30.23 30.25
CA ASP A 24 -0.64 -31.15 31.13
C ASP A 24 -1.90 -30.42 31.62
N GLU A 25 -3.03 -30.75 31.02
CA GLU A 25 -4.34 -30.16 31.36
C GLU A 25 -4.79 -30.49 32.78
N LYS A 26 -4.41 -31.68 33.32
CA LYS A 26 -4.79 -32.12 34.67
C LYS A 26 -3.99 -31.41 35.75
N ALA A 27 -2.68 -31.27 35.52
CA ALA A 27 -1.80 -30.51 36.40
C ALA A 27 -1.89 -29.01 36.18
N LYS A 28 -2.60 -28.54 35.13
CA LYS A 28 -2.66 -27.17 34.68
C LYS A 28 -1.28 -26.56 34.42
N THR A 29 -0.38 -27.30 33.79
CA THR A 29 0.99 -26.86 33.56
C THR A 29 1.38 -26.86 32.10
N ILE A 30 2.24 -25.89 31.75
CA ILE A 30 2.99 -25.87 30.50
C ILE A 30 4.46 -26.04 30.85
N THR A 31 5.10 -27.04 30.27
CA THR A 31 6.53 -27.29 30.47
C THR A 31 7.30 -26.97 29.19
N ILE A 32 8.35 -26.15 29.31
CA ILE A 32 9.28 -25.78 28.25
C ILE A 32 10.65 -26.37 28.64
N SER A 33 11.11 -27.34 27.88
CA SER A 33 12.37 -28.05 28.16
C SER A 33 13.43 -27.75 27.12
N ASP A 34 14.67 -27.56 27.55
CA ASP A 34 15.85 -27.50 26.70
C ASP A 34 16.97 -28.40 27.21
N ARG A 35 17.90 -28.69 26.31
CA ARG A 35 19.15 -29.42 26.63
C ARG A 35 20.38 -28.51 26.50
N GLY A 36 20.20 -27.24 26.83
CA GLY A 36 21.26 -26.24 26.83
C GLY A 36 22.31 -26.45 27.89
N ILE A 37 23.03 -25.41 28.24
CA ILE A 37 24.09 -25.47 29.23
C ILE A 37 23.58 -25.66 30.66
N GLY A 38 22.31 -25.44 30.91
CA GLY A 38 21.74 -25.47 32.27
C GLY A 38 22.34 -24.38 33.15
N MET A 39 21.99 -24.41 34.45
CA MET A 39 22.46 -23.43 35.44
C MET A 39 22.84 -24.13 36.75
N THR A 40 23.85 -23.59 37.46
CA THR A 40 24.12 -23.89 38.85
C THR A 40 23.23 -23.03 39.76
N GLU A 41 23.24 -23.29 41.08
CA GLU A 41 22.49 -22.48 42.04
C GLU A 41 22.94 -21.02 42.01
N GLU A 42 24.24 -20.75 41.95
CA GLU A 42 24.81 -19.41 41.87
C GLU A 42 24.43 -18.69 40.54
N GLU A 43 24.31 -19.48 39.45
CA GLU A 43 23.87 -18.94 38.14
C GLU A 43 22.39 -18.62 38.13
N ILE A 44 21.54 -19.38 38.85
CA ILE A 44 20.14 -19.04 39.08
C ILE A 44 20.03 -17.71 39.85
N ASP A 45 20.77 -17.56 40.92
CA ASP A 45 20.77 -16.35 41.72
C ASP A 45 21.18 -15.12 40.87
N LYS A 46 22.20 -15.29 40.03
CA LYS A 46 22.70 -14.23 39.14
C LYS A 46 21.77 -13.87 37.99
N TYR A 47 21.19 -14.87 37.30
CA TYR A 47 20.49 -14.65 36.03
C TYR A 47 18.97 -14.75 36.14
N ILE A 48 18.42 -15.32 37.18
CA ILE A 48 16.98 -15.44 37.40
C ILE A 48 16.49 -14.50 38.50
N ASN A 49 17.21 -14.41 39.62
CA ASN A 49 16.77 -13.57 40.77
C ASN A 49 17.09 -12.11 40.59
N GLN A 50 18.04 -11.73 39.71
CA GLN A 50 18.39 -10.32 39.44
C GLN A 50 17.62 -9.84 38.21
N ILE A 51 16.62 -8.97 38.45
CA ILE A 51 15.79 -8.39 37.40
C ILE A 51 16.64 -7.57 36.43
N ALA A 52 16.39 -7.73 35.11
CA ALA A 52 17.10 -7.05 34.03
C ALA A 52 18.61 -7.37 33.95
N PHE A 53 19.08 -8.39 34.62
CA PHE A 53 20.45 -8.87 34.47
C PHE A 53 20.51 -9.89 33.30
N SER A 54 21.35 -9.59 32.31
CA SER A 54 21.54 -10.47 31.16
C SER A 54 23.00 -10.90 31.05
N GLY A 55 23.25 -12.18 30.87
CA GLY A 55 24.59 -12.72 30.57
C GLY A 55 25.13 -12.35 29.19
N VAL A 56 24.39 -11.55 28.42
CA VAL A 56 24.74 -11.15 27.04
C VAL A 56 26.07 -10.40 27.00
N SER A 57 26.34 -9.48 27.93
CA SER A 57 27.61 -8.74 27.98
C SER A 57 28.83 -9.65 28.24
N ASP A 58 28.68 -10.62 29.14
CA ASP A 58 29.71 -11.62 29.41
C ASP A 58 29.93 -12.55 28.22
N PHE A 59 28.83 -12.94 27.55
CA PHE A 59 28.86 -13.75 26.33
C PHE A 59 29.48 -13.00 25.16
N LEU A 60 29.12 -11.74 24.90
CA LEU A 60 29.68 -10.90 23.84
C LEU A 60 31.17 -10.65 24.04
N THR A 61 31.60 -10.52 25.28
CA THR A 61 33.02 -10.33 25.60
C THR A 61 33.83 -11.60 25.28
N LYS A 62 33.25 -12.78 25.53
CA LYS A 62 33.89 -14.09 25.30
C LYS A 62 33.79 -14.54 23.83
N TYR A 63 32.74 -14.19 23.12
CA TYR A 63 32.40 -14.68 21.76
C TYR A 63 32.05 -13.53 20.79
N LYS A 64 32.96 -12.58 20.61
CA LYS A 64 32.75 -11.37 19.79
C LYS A 64 32.27 -11.61 18.36
N ASP A 65 32.72 -12.71 17.75
CA ASP A 65 32.38 -13.06 16.35
C ASP A 65 30.94 -13.63 16.20
N ASN A 66 30.25 -13.90 17.31
CA ASN A 66 28.91 -14.54 17.31
C ASN A 66 27.85 -13.64 17.98
N ALA A 67 28.08 -12.35 18.07
CA ALA A 67 27.16 -11.39 18.65
C ALA A 67 25.73 -11.46 18.06
N ASN A 68 25.66 -11.74 16.75
CA ASN A 68 24.38 -11.82 16.00
C ASN A 68 23.57 -13.09 16.31
N ALA A 69 24.13 -14.07 17.02
CA ALA A 69 23.41 -15.30 17.36
C ALA A 69 22.54 -15.16 18.64
N ILE A 70 22.64 -14.03 19.34
CA ILE A 70 21.91 -13.81 20.59
C ILE A 70 20.51 -13.31 20.30
N ILE A 71 19.50 -14.04 20.79
CA ILE A 71 18.09 -13.71 20.66
C ILE A 71 17.63 -12.78 21.80
N GLY A 72 18.12 -12.99 23.01
CA GLY A 72 17.71 -12.27 24.22
C GLY A 72 18.71 -11.18 24.66
N HIS A 73 18.29 -9.93 24.77
CA HIS A 73 19.17 -8.81 25.13
C HIS A 73 18.89 -8.18 26.50
N PHE A 74 17.68 -8.29 27.03
CA PHE A 74 17.20 -7.45 28.14
C PHE A 74 17.10 -8.19 29.49
N GLY A 75 17.18 -9.52 29.52
CA GLY A 75 17.03 -10.30 30.76
C GLY A 75 15.63 -10.25 31.38
N LEU A 76 14.61 -9.79 30.64
CA LEU A 76 13.25 -9.58 31.14
C LEU A 76 12.23 -10.59 30.61
N GLY A 77 12.54 -11.32 29.53
CA GLY A 77 11.60 -12.21 28.88
C GLY A 77 11.07 -13.33 29.78
N PHE A 78 11.88 -13.83 30.71
CA PHE A 78 11.49 -14.86 31.67
C PHE A 78 10.32 -14.39 32.57
N TYR A 79 10.35 -13.14 33.02
CA TYR A 79 9.33 -12.62 33.96
C TYR A 79 7.93 -12.50 33.35
N SER A 80 7.82 -12.49 32.02
CA SER A 80 6.52 -12.50 31.36
C SER A 80 5.74 -13.81 31.63
N SER A 81 6.40 -14.87 32.08
CA SER A 81 5.76 -16.11 32.50
C SER A 81 4.76 -15.92 33.66
N PHE A 82 5.01 -14.95 34.55
CA PHE A 82 4.11 -14.61 35.65
C PHE A 82 2.84 -13.87 35.21
N MET A 83 2.76 -13.43 33.97
CA MET A 83 1.52 -12.83 33.42
C MET A 83 0.43 -13.89 33.17
N VAL A 84 0.80 -15.15 33.07
CA VAL A 84 -0.13 -16.24 32.71
C VAL A 84 -0.11 -17.38 33.75
N SER A 85 0.74 -17.29 34.77
CA SER A 85 0.91 -18.36 35.75
C SER A 85 0.95 -17.83 37.19
N ASP A 86 0.35 -18.59 38.13
CA ASP A 86 0.36 -18.32 39.57
C ASP A 86 1.68 -18.75 40.22
N LYS A 87 2.41 -19.64 39.57
CA LYS A 87 3.70 -20.17 40.04
C LYS A 87 4.55 -20.58 38.84
N VAL A 88 5.84 -20.31 38.92
CA VAL A 88 6.85 -20.78 37.97
C VAL A 88 7.89 -21.60 38.67
N GLU A 89 8.25 -22.74 38.08
CA GLU A 89 9.33 -23.59 38.57
C GLU A 89 10.39 -23.77 37.47
N ILE A 90 11.65 -23.79 37.84
CA ILE A 90 12.78 -24.12 36.97
C ILE A 90 13.50 -25.32 37.57
N ILE A 91 13.60 -26.42 36.82
CA ILE A 91 14.43 -27.58 37.17
C ILE A 91 15.60 -27.58 36.20
N THR A 92 16.82 -27.41 36.70
CA THR A 92 17.99 -27.21 35.81
C THR A 92 19.20 -27.97 36.33
N LYS A 93 20.05 -28.42 35.40
CA LYS A 93 21.35 -29.02 35.68
C LYS A 93 22.40 -28.43 34.74
N SER A 94 23.45 -27.85 35.33
CA SER A 94 24.55 -27.31 34.58
C SER A 94 25.38 -28.36 33.86
N TYR A 95 25.96 -28.01 32.73
CA TYR A 95 26.92 -28.84 32.00
C TYR A 95 28.24 -29.05 32.73
N LYS A 96 28.50 -28.24 33.75
CA LYS A 96 29.74 -28.30 34.52
C LYS A 96 29.84 -29.64 35.26
N GLU A 97 31.01 -30.27 35.17
CA GLU A 97 31.25 -31.54 35.78
C GLU A 97 31.03 -31.48 37.30
N GLY A 98 30.35 -32.48 37.88
CA GLY A 98 30.01 -32.50 39.30
C GLY A 98 28.84 -31.62 39.74
N SER A 99 28.19 -30.88 38.83
CA SER A 99 27.03 -30.06 39.15
C SER A 99 25.83 -30.89 39.60
N LYS A 100 25.20 -30.48 40.70
CA LYS A 100 23.91 -31.00 41.13
C LYS A 100 22.78 -30.33 40.36
N ALA A 101 21.68 -31.07 40.21
CA ALA A 101 20.45 -30.50 39.68
C ALA A 101 19.75 -29.67 40.77
N VAL A 102 19.19 -28.56 40.38
CA VAL A 102 18.55 -27.57 41.25
C VAL A 102 17.14 -27.28 40.80
N LYS A 103 16.22 -27.17 41.74
CA LYS A 103 14.86 -26.70 41.52
C LYS A 103 14.72 -25.31 42.15
N TRP A 104 14.31 -24.34 41.36
CA TRP A 104 13.89 -23.02 41.78
C TRP A 104 12.38 -22.87 41.63
N SER A 105 11.70 -22.19 42.53
CA SER A 105 10.28 -21.88 42.41
C SER A 105 9.93 -20.53 42.99
N CYS A 106 8.97 -19.83 42.35
CA CYS A 106 8.47 -18.53 42.76
C CYS A 106 6.99 -18.38 42.33
N ASP A 107 6.22 -17.69 43.16
CA ASP A 107 4.82 -17.35 42.92
C ASP A 107 4.61 -15.92 42.41
N GLY A 108 5.70 -15.24 41.98
CA GLY A 108 5.67 -13.86 41.55
C GLY A 108 5.89 -12.84 42.69
N SER A 109 5.94 -13.29 43.94
CA SER A 109 6.36 -12.48 45.06
C SER A 109 7.88 -12.25 45.04
N PRO A 110 8.44 -11.33 45.85
CA PRO A 110 9.89 -11.17 45.99
C PRO A 110 10.61 -12.40 46.57
N SER A 111 9.89 -13.36 47.09
CA SER A 111 10.44 -14.59 47.71
C SER A 111 10.51 -15.72 46.70
N PHE A 112 11.54 -16.52 46.80
CA PHE A 112 11.73 -17.74 46.00
C PHE A 112 12.25 -18.86 46.85
N GLU A 113 12.10 -20.10 46.39
CA GLU A 113 12.62 -21.30 47.04
C GLU A 113 13.62 -21.98 46.10
N ILE A 114 14.73 -22.48 46.68
CA ILE A 114 15.70 -23.31 45.99
C ILE A 114 15.85 -24.63 46.76
N SER A 115 15.85 -25.73 46.03
CA SER A 115 16.06 -27.09 46.58
C SER A 115 16.82 -28.00 45.60
N GLU A 116 17.38 -29.08 46.08
CA GLU A 116 17.94 -30.11 45.19
C GLU A 116 16.84 -30.76 44.35
N ALA A 117 17.19 -31.15 43.14
CA ALA A 117 16.27 -31.79 42.20
C ALA A 117 16.91 -33.09 41.63
N ASP A 118 16.05 -33.98 41.13
CA ASP A 118 16.47 -35.18 40.43
C ASP A 118 16.34 -34.97 38.90
N LYS A 119 17.43 -34.48 38.30
CA LYS A 119 17.55 -34.34 36.85
C LYS A 119 18.90 -34.91 36.42
N THR A 120 18.84 -35.89 35.54
CA THR A 120 20.03 -36.62 35.07
C THR A 120 20.76 -35.87 33.96
N ASP A 121 20.03 -35.35 33.02
CA ASP A 121 20.57 -34.67 31.84
C ASP A 121 20.76 -33.16 32.09
N ARG A 122 21.75 -32.58 31.41
CA ARG A 122 21.95 -31.11 31.39
C ARG A 122 20.76 -30.40 30.73
N GLY A 123 20.60 -29.11 31.02
CA GLY A 123 19.56 -28.24 30.45
C GLY A 123 18.54 -27.82 31.49
N SER A 124 17.47 -27.18 31.05
CA SER A 124 16.45 -26.61 31.93
C SER A 124 15.04 -26.99 31.51
N ASP A 125 14.19 -27.25 32.51
CA ASP A 125 12.75 -27.37 32.36
C ASP A 125 12.10 -26.20 33.09
N VAL A 126 11.41 -25.33 32.35
CA VAL A 126 10.61 -24.23 32.88
C VAL A 126 9.17 -24.68 32.93
N ILE A 127 8.57 -24.75 34.10
CA ILE A 127 7.21 -25.25 34.35
C ILE A 127 6.36 -24.06 34.80
N LEU A 128 5.33 -23.73 34.01
CA LEU A 128 4.36 -22.70 34.28
C LEU A 128 3.09 -23.33 34.84
N HIS A 129 2.70 -22.99 36.06
CA HIS A 129 1.42 -23.34 36.64
C HIS A 129 0.39 -22.30 36.23
N ILE A 130 -0.41 -22.60 35.23
CA ILE A 130 -1.30 -21.65 34.56
C ILE A 130 -2.43 -21.22 35.49
N SER A 131 -2.61 -19.92 35.61
CA SER A 131 -3.67 -19.31 36.40
C SER A 131 -5.07 -19.59 35.84
N ASP A 132 -6.06 -19.55 36.71
CA ASP A 132 -7.44 -19.85 36.30
C ASP A 132 -8.00 -18.90 35.24
N ASP A 133 -7.54 -17.65 35.21
CA ASP A 133 -7.92 -16.65 34.21
C ASP A 133 -7.27 -16.86 32.85
N CYS A 134 -6.22 -17.71 32.78
CA CYS A 134 -5.42 -17.96 31.57
C CYS A 134 -5.55 -19.40 31.03
N LYS A 135 -6.63 -20.12 31.38
CA LYS A 135 -6.86 -21.53 31.01
C LYS A 135 -6.82 -21.78 29.49
N GLU A 136 -7.07 -20.76 28.66
CA GLU A 136 -6.98 -20.88 27.21
C GLU A 136 -5.61 -21.39 26.75
N PHE A 137 -4.54 -21.06 27.47
CA PHE A 137 -3.19 -21.53 27.15
C PHE A 137 -2.94 -23.02 27.48
N LEU A 138 -3.86 -23.71 28.15
CA LEU A 138 -3.82 -25.18 28.32
C LEU A 138 -4.35 -25.91 27.08
N GLU A 139 -5.01 -25.22 26.17
CA GLU A 139 -5.50 -25.80 24.92
C GLU A 139 -4.36 -26.00 23.92
N LYS A 140 -4.15 -27.24 23.45
CA LYS A 140 -3.12 -27.55 22.46
C LYS A 140 -3.25 -26.73 21.18
N GLY A 141 -4.49 -26.46 20.75
CA GLY A 141 -4.77 -25.64 19.57
C GLY A 141 -4.22 -24.23 19.73
N LYS A 142 -4.47 -23.59 20.88
CA LYS A 142 -3.99 -22.23 21.19
C LYS A 142 -2.46 -22.15 21.21
N ILE A 143 -1.80 -23.12 21.86
CA ILE A 143 -0.34 -23.18 21.87
C ILE A 143 0.22 -23.39 20.45
N THR A 144 -0.40 -24.26 19.65
CA THR A 144 0.02 -24.48 18.26
C THR A 144 -0.08 -23.19 17.42
N GLU A 145 -1.17 -22.44 17.57
CA GLU A 145 -1.35 -21.14 16.92
C GLU A 145 -0.22 -20.17 17.28
N LEU A 146 0.04 -20.01 18.58
CA LEU A 146 1.10 -19.12 19.09
C LEU A 146 2.49 -19.53 18.61
N LEU A 147 2.79 -20.85 18.64
CA LEU A 147 4.07 -21.35 18.16
C LEU A 147 4.25 -21.14 16.65
N ASN A 148 3.20 -21.34 15.86
CA ASN A 148 3.22 -21.07 14.42
C ASN A 148 3.37 -19.58 14.11
N LYS A 149 2.79 -18.70 14.93
CA LYS A 149 2.90 -17.26 14.73
C LYS A 149 4.29 -16.73 15.11
N TYR A 150 4.78 -17.07 16.29
CA TYR A 150 5.97 -16.42 16.87
C TYR A 150 7.26 -17.23 16.74
N CYS A 151 7.17 -18.55 16.54
CA CYS A 151 8.32 -19.43 16.57
C CYS A 151 8.59 -20.15 15.24
N LYS A 152 7.77 -19.90 14.20
CA LYS A 152 7.77 -20.63 12.92
C LYS A 152 9.15 -20.79 12.29
N PHE A 153 10.03 -19.82 12.47
CA PHE A 153 11.35 -19.78 11.85
C PHE A 153 12.51 -19.67 12.83
N MET A 154 12.26 -19.96 14.11
CA MET A 154 13.34 -19.93 15.10
C MET A 154 14.48 -20.89 14.72
N PRO A 155 15.76 -20.50 14.93
CA PRO A 155 16.92 -21.28 14.48
C PRO A 155 17.20 -22.53 15.32
N VAL A 156 16.30 -22.87 16.25
CA VAL A 156 16.40 -24.05 17.12
C VAL A 156 15.14 -24.90 16.93
N PRO A 157 15.27 -26.23 16.70
CA PRO A 157 14.10 -27.09 16.54
C PRO A 157 13.20 -27.06 17.78
N ILE A 158 11.89 -26.91 17.56
CA ILE A 158 10.88 -26.89 18.61
C ILE A 158 9.94 -28.07 18.41
N VAL A 159 9.93 -28.97 19.36
CA VAL A 159 9.00 -30.12 19.39
C VAL A 159 7.76 -29.73 20.15
N PHE A 160 6.59 -29.94 19.54
CA PHE A 160 5.31 -29.86 20.23
C PHE A 160 4.39 -31.02 19.81
N GLY A 161 4.21 -31.95 20.70
CA GLY A 161 3.44 -33.19 20.47
C GLY A 161 4.13 -34.18 19.53
N LYS A 162 3.33 -35.09 18.98
CA LYS A 162 3.74 -36.09 18.00
C LYS A 162 3.17 -35.77 16.62
N LYS A 163 3.82 -36.25 15.56
CA LYS A 163 3.23 -36.24 14.23
C LYS A 163 1.99 -37.13 14.22
N THR A 164 0.97 -36.66 13.51
CA THR A 164 -0.27 -37.42 13.36
C THR A 164 -0.39 -38.02 11.96
N THR A 165 -1.02 -39.19 11.86
CA THR A 165 -1.37 -39.86 10.61
C THR A 165 -2.85 -40.26 10.62
N TRP A 166 -3.44 -40.41 9.44
CA TRP A 166 -4.81 -40.90 9.32
C TRP A 166 -4.81 -42.42 9.27
N LYS A 167 -5.47 -43.05 10.23
CA LYS A 167 -5.75 -44.50 10.25
C LYS A 167 -7.24 -44.70 10.48
N ASP A 168 -7.90 -45.46 9.60
CA ASP A 168 -9.32 -45.82 9.71
C ASP A 168 -10.26 -44.62 9.91
N GLY A 169 -9.98 -43.48 9.21
CA GLY A 169 -10.77 -42.26 9.32
C GLY A 169 -10.58 -41.46 10.61
N LYS A 170 -9.60 -41.84 11.45
CA LYS A 170 -9.22 -41.15 12.69
C LYS A 170 -7.77 -40.67 12.62
N GLN A 171 -7.51 -39.53 13.21
CA GLN A 171 -6.16 -39.01 13.38
C GLN A 171 -5.49 -39.69 14.56
N VAL A 172 -4.35 -40.34 14.36
CA VAL A 172 -3.61 -41.10 15.38
C VAL A 172 -2.19 -40.55 15.46
N ASP A 173 -1.69 -40.39 16.69
CA ASP A 173 -0.31 -39.97 16.92
C ASP A 173 0.66 -41.09 16.49
N THR A 174 1.76 -40.67 15.87
CA THR A 174 2.89 -41.56 15.54
C THR A 174 3.95 -41.52 16.65
N ASP A 175 4.98 -42.35 16.54
CA ASP A 175 6.12 -42.29 17.46
C ASP A 175 7.07 -41.11 17.19
N GLU A 176 6.92 -40.44 16.04
CA GLU A 176 7.79 -39.34 15.63
C GLU A 176 7.40 -38.01 16.30
N ASN A 177 8.42 -37.26 16.75
CA ASN A 177 8.24 -35.95 17.29
C ASN A 177 7.77 -34.95 16.19
N ASN A 178 6.82 -34.11 16.53
CA ASN A 178 6.36 -33.06 15.66
C ASN A 178 7.25 -31.79 15.84
N ILE A 179 8.17 -31.55 14.92
CA ILE A 179 8.95 -30.30 14.86
C ILE A 179 8.11 -29.27 14.13
N ILE A 180 7.75 -28.16 14.79
CA ILE A 180 6.78 -27.19 14.30
C ILE A 180 7.40 -26.03 13.49
N ASN A 181 8.70 -25.85 13.56
CA ASN A 181 9.40 -24.72 12.94
C ASN A 181 10.39 -25.18 11.86
N ASP A 182 10.64 -24.26 10.92
CA ASP A 182 11.68 -24.39 9.91
C ASP A 182 12.92 -23.62 10.40
N ILE A 183 14.01 -24.33 10.70
CA ILE A 183 15.25 -23.75 11.24
C ILE A 183 16.16 -23.14 10.17
N GLU A 184 15.91 -23.45 8.89
CA GLU A 184 16.65 -22.95 7.74
C GLU A 184 15.70 -22.33 6.71
N PRO A 185 14.99 -21.25 7.06
CA PRO A 185 14.01 -20.66 6.17
C PRO A 185 14.64 -20.15 4.88
N LEU A 186 13.81 -20.06 3.85
CA LEU A 186 14.28 -19.80 2.47
C LEU A 186 15.17 -18.56 2.35
N TRP A 187 14.87 -17.48 3.08
CA TRP A 187 15.61 -16.22 3.01
C TRP A 187 17.03 -16.28 3.59
N THR A 188 17.38 -17.30 4.37
CA THR A 188 18.73 -17.50 4.90
C THR A 188 19.65 -18.20 3.89
N LYS A 189 19.07 -18.79 2.83
CA LYS A 189 19.82 -19.51 1.79
C LYS A 189 20.35 -18.54 0.74
N LYS A 190 21.44 -18.90 0.09
CA LYS A 190 22.01 -18.08 -1.00
C LYS A 190 21.07 -18.09 -2.21
N PRO A 191 20.73 -16.92 -2.79
CA PRO A 191 19.82 -16.85 -3.95
C PRO A 191 20.24 -17.74 -5.12
N SER A 192 21.56 -17.89 -5.36
CA SER A 192 22.12 -18.71 -6.44
C SER A 192 21.85 -20.21 -6.30
N THR A 193 21.41 -20.68 -5.12
CA THR A 193 21.11 -22.10 -4.87
C THR A 193 19.61 -22.41 -5.00
N LEU A 194 18.78 -21.38 -5.21
CA LEU A 194 17.32 -21.47 -5.21
C LEU A 194 16.76 -21.41 -6.62
N LYS A 195 15.62 -22.08 -6.81
CA LYS A 195 14.83 -22.07 -8.04
C LYS A 195 13.51 -21.32 -7.83
N ASP A 196 12.88 -20.89 -8.90
CA ASP A 196 11.59 -20.20 -8.88
C ASP A 196 10.51 -20.98 -8.10
N ASP A 197 10.50 -22.30 -8.23
CA ASP A 197 9.56 -23.16 -7.49
C ASP A 197 9.76 -23.10 -5.97
N ASP A 198 10.98 -22.88 -5.48
CA ASP A 198 11.25 -22.74 -4.06
C ASP A 198 10.61 -21.47 -3.51
N TYR A 199 10.74 -20.36 -4.25
CA TYR A 199 10.12 -19.08 -3.90
C TYR A 199 8.59 -19.16 -3.92
N LYS A 200 8.01 -19.80 -4.93
CA LYS A 200 6.55 -19.97 -5.05
C LYS A 200 5.99 -20.83 -3.92
N LYS A 201 6.65 -21.95 -3.58
CA LYS A 201 6.27 -22.83 -2.47
C LYS A 201 6.36 -22.07 -1.14
N PHE A 202 7.40 -21.29 -0.94
CA PHE A 202 7.57 -20.49 0.27
C PHE A 202 6.48 -19.41 0.38
N TYR A 203 6.17 -18.71 -0.72
CA TYR A 203 5.05 -17.77 -0.74
C TYR A 203 3.72 -18.42 -0.37
N LYS A 204 3.42 -19.58 -0.95
CA LYS A 204 2.19 -20.33 -0.66
C LYS A 204 2.11 -20.83 0.79
N ALA A 205 3.26 -21.15 1.40
CA ALA A 205 3.34 -21.52 2.81
C ALA A 205 3.12 -20.33 3.76
N LEU A 206 3.47 -19.10 3.33
CA LEU A 206 3.20 -17.88 4.10
C LEU A 206 1.77 -17.38 3.89
N TYR A 207 1.26 -17.45 2.66
CA TYR A 207 -0.02 -16.89 2.22
C TYR A 207 -0.86 -17.93 1.46
N PRO A 208 -1.44 -18.93 2.15
CA PRO A 208 -2.13 -20.05 1.51
C PRO A 208 -3.33 -19.65 0.64
N MET A 209 -3.98 -18.53 0.96
CA MET A 209 -5.20 -18.06 0.29
C MET A 209 -4.93 -17.06 -0.83
N GLU A 210 -3.67 -16.64 -1.02
CA GLU A 210 -3.30 -15.67 -2.05
C GLU A 210 -2.98 -16.35 -3.39
N ASP A 211 -3.15 -15.61 -4.48
CA ASP A 211 -2.71 -16.03 -5.82
C ASP A 211 -1.18 -16.03 -5.91
N GLU A 212 -0.62 -16.67 -6.95
CA GLU A 212 0.83 -16.64 -7.16
C GLU A 212 1.35 -15.20 -7.34
N PRO A 213 2.53 -14.87 -6.76
CA PRO A 213 3.12 -13.55 -6.90
C PRO A 213 3.57 -13.29 -8.34
N LEU A 214 3.62 -12.02 -8.74
CA LEU A 214 4.11 -11.60 -10.05
C LEU A 214 5.60 -11.91 -10.22
N PHE A 215 6.38 -11.63 -9.20
CA PHE A 215 7.81 -11.90 -9.02
C PHE A 215 8.23 -11.59 -7.58
N TRP A 216 9.51 -11.76 -7.29
CA TRP A 216 10.09 -11.53 -5.95
C TRP A 216 11.47 -10.90 -6.03
N ILE A 217 11.87 -10.37 -4.87
CA ILE A 217 13.21 -9.83 -4.63
C ILE A 217 13.77 -10.57 -3.43
N HIS A 218 14.91 -11.24 -3.59
CA HIS A 218 15.65 -11.83 -2.49
C HIS A 218 16.70 -10.82 -2.00
N LEU A 219 16.52 -10.34 -0.78
CA LEU A 219 17.45 -9.44 -0.09
C LEU A 219 18.53 -10.28 0.58
N ASN A 220 19.78 -9.93 0.34
CA ASN A 220 20.93 -10.56 0.99
C ASN A 220 22.07 -9.54 1.06
N VAL A 221 22.24 -8.90 2.20
CA VAL A 221 23.16 -7.80 2.46
C VAL A 221 23.91 -8.06 3.75
N ASP A 222 25.23 -7.96 3.72
CA ASP A 222 26.10 -8.14 4.86
C ASP A 222 26.77 -6.82 5.33
N PHE A 223 26.80 -5.81 4.47
CA PHE A 223 27.42 -4.51 4.75
C PHE A 223 26.72 -3.38 3.98
N PRO A 224 26.49 -2.20 4.57
CA PRO A 224 26.90 -1.70 5.89
C PRO A 224 25.99 -2.11 7.06
N PHE A 225 25.01 -2.92 6.80
CA PHE A 225 24.08 -3.55 7.76
C PHE A 225 23.74 -4.95 7.28
N THR A 226 23.33 -5.80 8.18
CA THR A 226 22.87 -7.14 7.85
C THR A 226 21.36 -7.10 7.56
N LEU A 227 20.98 -7.50 6.34
CA LEU A 227 19.59 -7.55 5.92
C LEU A 227 19.39 -8.75 5.01
N THR A 228 18.52 -9.65 5.42
CA THR A 228 18.06 -10.76 4.59
C THR A 228 16.54 -10.71 4.47
N GLY A 229 15.99 -11.40 3.47
CA GLY A 229 14.54 -11.42 3.31
C GLY A 229 14.11 -11.73 1.90
N ILE A 230 12.81 -11.92 1.73
CA ILE A 230 12.20 -12.09 0.42
C ILE A 230 10.95 -11.23 0.37
N LEU A 231 10.92 -10.28 -0.56
CA LEU A 231 9.76 -9.44 -0.83
C LEU A 231 9.09 -9.94 -2.11
N TYR A 232 7.78 -10.12 -2.06
CA TYR A 232 6.96 -10.58 -3.16
C TYR A 232 6.04 -9.47 -3.63
N PHE A 233 5.89 -9.34 -4.94
CA PHE A 233 4.89 -8.49 -5.58
C PHE A 233 3.61 -9.30 -5.76
N PRO A 234 2.56 -9.07 -4.95
CA PRO A 234 1.29 -9.76 -5.10
C PRO A 234 0.49 -9.20 -6.28
N ARG A 235 -0.52 -9.94 -6.73
CA ARG A 235 -1.58 -9.38 -7.56
C ARG A 235 -2.52 -8.57 -6.69
N ILE A 236 -2.67 -7.27 -6.98
CA ILE A 236 -3.55 -6.39 -6.22
C ILE A 236 -4.97 -6.49 -6.76
N LYS A 237 -5.89 -7.00 -5.94
CA LYS A 237 -7.33 -6.93 -6.17
C LYS A 237 -7.83 -5.60 -5.62
N SER A 238 -8.87 -5.05 -6.19
CA SER A 238 -9.44 -3.71 -6.10
C SER A 238 -9.59 -3.01 -4.73
N ASN A 239 -8.94 -3.47 -3.67
CA ASN A 239 -9.02 -2.83 -2.35
C ASN A 239 -7.63 -2.75 -1.69
N ILE A 240 -6.98 -1.58 -1.86
CA ILE A 240 -5.61 -1.31 -1.42
C ILE A 240 -5.48 -1.44 0.11
N ASP A 241 -6.46 -0.98 0.87
CA ASP A 241 -6.38 -0.94 2.34
C ASP A 241 -6.38 -2.33 2.98
N LEU A 242 -7.03 -3.32 2.37
CA LEU A 242 -7.06 -4.70 2.86
C LEU A 242 -5.76 -5.48 2.61
N GLN A 243 -4.84 -4.95 1.80
CA GLN A 243 -3.62 -5.62 1.40
C GLN A 243 -2.35 -5.10 2.09
N ARG A 244 -2.47 -4.03 2.88
CA ARG A 244 -1.36 -3.48 3.66
C ARG A 244 -0.95 -4.43 4.79
N ASN A 245 0.33 -4.28 5.22
CA ASN A 245 0.88 -4.94 6.41
C ASN A 245 0.96 -6.48 6.33
N LYS A 246 1.39 -7.01 5.18
CA LYS A 246 1.68 -8.45 5.03
C LYS A 246 3.19 -8.78 5.00
N ILE A 247 4.05 -7.80 5.27
CA ILE A 247 5.47 -8.04 5.47
C ILE A 247 5.69 -8.40 6.93
N GLN A 248 6.34 -9.53 7.17
CA GLN A 248 6.70 -9.99 8.51
C GLN A 248 8.15 -9.61 8.80
N LEU A 249 8.38 -8.92 9.92
CA LEU A 249 9.70 -8.57 10.39
C LEU A 249 10.22 -9.59 11.37
N TYR A 250 11.46 -10.00 11.15
CA TYR A 250 12.22 -10.89 12.01
C TYR A 250 13.52 -10.21 12.46
N CYS A 251 14.05 -10.66 13.59
CA CYS A 251 15.39 -10.36 14.06
C CYS A 251 16.04 -11.68 14.45
N ASN A 252 17.07 -12.10 13.69
CA ASN A 252 17.68 -13.43 13.86
C ASN A 252 16.64 -14.56 13.84
N GLN A 253 15.76 -14.57 12.84
CA GLN A 253 14.69 -15.57 12.65
C GLN A 253 13.62 -15.57 13.76
N VAL A 254 13.64 -14.62 14.69
CA VAL A 254 12.59 -14.43 15.70
C VAL A 254 11.61 -13.40 15.24
N PHE A 255 10.33 -13.74 15.21
CA PHE A 255 9.26 -12.83 14.81
C PHE A 255 9.22 -11.59 15.73
N VAL A 256 9.14 -10.41 15.11
CA VAL A 256 9.04 -9.13 15.81
C VAL A 256 7.64 -8.54 15.63
N THR A 257 7.25 -8.29 14.40
CA THR A 257 5.97 -7.63 14.07
C THR A 257 5.61 -7.85 12.60
N ASP A 258 4.35 -7.69 12.27
CA ASP A 258 3.81 -7.58 10.92
C ASP A 258 3.52 -6.11 10.51
N HIS A 259 3.77 -5.16 11.42
CA HIS A 259 3.64 -3.73 11.16
C HIS A 259 5.04 -3.14 10.91
N VAL A 260 5.38 -2.95 9.65
CA VAL A 260 6.72 -2.51 9.22
C VAL A 260 6.80 -1.01 8.88
N GLU A 261 5.83 -0.22 9.38
CA GLU A 261 5.82 1.23 9.21
C GLU A 261 7.15 1.85 9.71
N GLY A 262 7.69 2.75 8.91
CA GLY A 262 8.98 3.40 9.20
C GLY A 262 10.23 2.60 8.81
N ILE A 263 10.14 1.27 8.61
CA ILE A 263 11.24 0.44 8.08
C ILE A 263 11.13 0.36 6.57
N VAL A 264 9.92 0.09 6.08
CA VAL A 264 9.61 0.00 4.66
C VAL A 264 8.82 1.25 4.30
N PRO A 265 9.15 1.94 3.19
CA PRO A 265 8.34 3.05 2.69
C PRO A 265 6.88 2.64 2.48
N ASP A 266 5.95 3.58 2.68
CA ASP A 266 4.51 3.32 2.66
C ASP A 266 4.04 2.61 1.39
N PHE A 267 4.56 2.99 0.21
CA PHE A 267 4.20 2.34 -1.05
C PHE A 267 4.66 0.88 -1.15
N LEU A 268 5.68 0.48 -0.37
CA LEU A 268 6.16 -0.90 -0.31
C LEU A 268 5.44 -1.73 0.76
N THR A 269 4.61 -1.14 1.60
CA THR A 269 3.76 -1.89 2.56
C THR A 269 2.70 -2.75 1.86
N LEU A 270 2.47 -2.50 0.57
CA LEU A 270 1.63 -3.33 -0.30
C LEU A 270 2.31 -4.65 -0.72
N LEU A 271 3.62 -4.79 -0.52
CA LEU A 271 4.34 -6.02 -0.78
C LEU A 271 4.05 -7.06 0.31
N HIS A 272 4.22 -8.31 -0.04
CA HIS A 272 4.19 -9.43 0.90
C HIS A 272 5.62 -9.93 1.16
N GLY A 273 5.82 -10.67 2.24
CA GLY A 273 7.09 -11.36 2.45
C GLY A 273 7.68 -11.26 3.84
N VAL A 274 8.99 -11.33 3.89
CA VAL A 274 9.77 -11.42 5.13
C VAL A 274 10.98 -10.50 5.03
N ILE A 275 11.26 -9.80 6.11
CA ILE A 275 12.49 -9.04 6.32
C ILE A 275 13.10 -9.53 7.63
N ASP A 276 14.39 -9.84 7.62
CA ASP A 276 15.15 -10.26 8.80
C ASP A 276 16.43 -9.42 8.92
N SER A 277 16.57 -8.67 10.02
CA SER A 277 17.72 -7.84 10.28
C SER A 277 18.00 -7.72 11.79
N PRO A 278 19.22 -8.06 12.23
CA PRO A 278 19.64 -7.82 13.61
C PRO A 278 19.96 -6.36 13.90
N ASP A 279 20.15 -5.53 12.85
CA ASP A 279 20.54 -4.12 12.98
C ASP A 279 19.36 -3.18 13.17
N ILE A 280 18.12 -3.71 13.19
CA ILE A 280 16.93 -2.94 13.51
C ILE A 280 16.81 -2.86 15.04
N PRO A 281 16.88 -1.66 15.62
CA PRO A 281 16.81 -1.50 17.07
C PRO A 281 15.40 -1.85 17.57
N LEU A 282 15.35 -2.81 18.48
CA LEU A 282 14.11 -3.24 19.13
C LEU A 282 14.02 -2.62 20.52
N ASN A 283 12.82 -2.26 20.95
CA ASN A 283 12.57 -1.93 22.34
C ASN A 283 12.51 -3.21 23.22
N VAL A 284 12.33 -3.00 24.53
CA VAL A 284 12.25 -4.09 25.50
C VAL A 284 11.13 -5.09 25.19
N SER A 285 9.98 -4.61 24.69
CA SER A 285 8.84 -5.46 24.30
C SER A 285 9.00 -6.09 22.92
N ARG A 286 10.01 -5.72 22.14
CA ARG A 286 10.24 -6.12 20.73
C ARG A 286 9.09 -5.77 19.79
N SER A 287 8.06 -5.12 20.25
CA SER A 287 6.85 -4.80 19.48
C SER A 287 6.86 -3.40 18.89
N TYR A 288 7.82 -2.56 19.26
CA TYR A 288 7.90 -1.17 18.83
C TYR A 288 9.26 -0.85 18.22
N LEU A 289 9.25 -0.25 17.05
CA LEU A 289 10.45 0.12 16.32
C LEU A 289 10.86 1.55 16.69
N GLN A 290 12.10 1.73 17.07
CA GLN A 290 12.63 3.07 17.28
C GLN A 290 13.07 3.67 15.94
N SER A 291 12.67 4.92 15.67
CA SER A 291 13.16 5.66 14.50
C SER A 291 14.66 5.93 14.67
N ASP A 292 15.48 5.17 13.95
CA ASP A 292 16.93 5.24 13.98
C ASP A 292 17.50 5.53 12.58
N ALA A 293 18.74 6.03 12.55
CA ALA A 293 19.50 6.26 11.34
C ALA A 293 19.69 4.98 10.50
N ASN A 294 19.81 3.81 11.14
CA ASN A 294 19.93 2.53 10.46
C ASN A 294 18.63 2.12 9.77
N VAL A 295 17.49 2.33 10.39
CA VAL A 295 16.17 2.08 9.81
C VAL A 295 15.99 2.89 8.52
N LYS A 296 16.37 4.18 8.53
CA LYS A 296 16.35 5.04 7.33
C LYS A 296 17.26 4.50 6.20
N LYS A 297 18.47 4.04 6.55
CA LYS A 297 19.38 3.43 5.56
C LYS A 297 18.81 2.15 4.94
N ILE A 298 18.20 1.29 5.77
CA ILE A 298 17.53 0.07 5.34
C ILE A 298 16.37 0.43 4.39
N SER A 299 15.53 1.40 4.75
CA SER A 299 14.42 1.88 3.92
C SER A 299 14.88 2.38 2.55
N VAL A 300 15.92 3.20 2.49
CA VAL A 300 16.52 3.69 1.24
C VAL A 300 17.10 2.54 0.42
N TYR A 301 17.76 1.59 1.05
CA TYR A 301 18.31 0.42 0.37
C TYR A 301 17.24 -0.47 -0.25
N ILE A 302 16.17 -0.77 0.49
CA ILE A 302 15.03 -1.56 0.00
C ILE A 302 14.41 -0.84 -1.21
N THR A 303 14.15 0.47 -1.10
CA THR A 303 13.63 1.29 -2.20
C THR A 303 14.48 1.16 -3.46
N LYS A 304 15.81 1.29 -3.31
CA LYS A 304 16.74 1.13 -4.41
C LYS A 304 16.67 -0.27 -5.03
N LYS A 305 16.68 -1.32 -4.22
CA LYS A 305 16.64 -2.71 -4.71
C LYS A 305 15.34 -3.03 -5.43
N VAL A 306 14.22 -2.48 -4.96
CA VAL A 306 12.92 -2.60 -5.63
C VAL A 306 12.98 -1.93 -7.00
N ALA A 307 13.47 -0.69 -7.09
CA ALA A 307 13.60 0.02 -8.36
C ALA A 307 14.56 -0.69 -9.32
N ASP A 308 15.73 -1.15 -8.84
CA ASP A 308 16.72 -1.89 -9.64
C ASP A 308 16.10 -3.18 -10.22
N ARG A 309 15.30 -3.92 -9.43
CA ARG A 309 14.63 -5.15 -9.88
C ARG A 309 13.55 -4.88 -10.92
N LEU A 310 12.73 -3.86 -10.71
CA LEU A 310 11.71 -3.44 -11.68
C LEU A 310 12.35 -3.05 -13.02
N GLN A 311 13.43 -2.27 -12.97
CA GLN A 311 14.19 -1.87 -14.16
C GLN A 311 14.83 -3.07 -14.86
N GLU A 312 15.37 -4.03 -14.12
CA GLU A 312 15.93 -5.28 -14.66
C GLU A 312 14.86 -6.07 -15.44
N ILE A 313 13.67 -6.30 -14.82
CA ILE A 313 12.58 -7.03 -15.47
C ILE A 313 12.13 -6.29 -16.74
N PHE A 314 11.96 -4.97 -16.67
CA PHE A 314 11.61 -4.14 -17.81
C PHE A 314 12.61 -4.28 -18.97
N LYS A 315 13.92 -4.27 -18.67
CA LYS A 315 14.98 -4.40 -19.70
C LYS A 315 15.10 -5.82 -20.25
N THR A 316 14.86 -6.84 -19.42
CA THR A 316 15.05 -8.25 -19.80
C THR A 316 13.90 -8.78 -20.63
N ASP A 317 12.66 -8.49 -20.23
CA ASP A 317 11.46 -8.90 -20.96
C ASP A 317 10.36 -7.83 -20.84
N ARG A 318 10.46 -6.84 -21.71
CA ARG A 318 9.50 -5.75 -21.80
C ARG A 318 8.07 -6.24 -22.04
N LYS A 319 7.87 -7.27 -22.86
CA LYS A 319 6.53 -7.78 -23.16
C LYS A 319 5.88 -8.44 -21.95
N ASP A 320 6.65 -9.17 -21.15
CA ASP A 320 6.15 -9.75 -19.91
C ASP A 320 5.88 -8.66 -18.86
N TYR A 321 6.72 -7.62 -18.80
CA TYR A 321 6.51 -6.46 -17.96
C TYR A 321 5.21 -5.70 -18.31
N GLU A 322 4.96 -5.45 -19.59
CA GLU A 322 3.73 -4.81 -20.09
C GLU A 322 2.47 -5.61 -19.73
N LYS A 323 2.51 -6.95 -19.79
CA LYS A 323 1.39 -7.81 -19.35
C LYS A 323 1.10 -7.70 -17.85
N LYS A 324 2.12 -7.41 -17.06
CA LYS A 324 2.00 -7.25 -15.60
C LYS A 324 1.74 -5.80 -15.19
N TRP A 325 1.73 -4.86 -16.14
CA TRP A 325 1.65 -3.44 -15.87
C TRP A 325 0.43 -3.03 -15.05
N ASP A 326 -0.73 -3.57 -15.35
CA ASP A 326 -1.96 -3.24 -14.63
C ASP A 326 -1.88 -3.62 -13.12
N ASP A 327 -1.16 -4.69 -12.79
CA ASP A 327 -0.87 -5.09 -11.40
C ASP A 327 0.28 -4.27 -10.78
N LEU A 328 1.24 -3.80 -11.57
CA LEU A 328 2.42 -3.06 -11.10
C LEU A 328 2.18 -1.55 -10.99
N LYS A 329 1.28 -1.01 -11.79
CA LYS A 329 0.99 0.43 -11.91
C LYS A 329 0.78 1.08 -10.54
N ILE A 330 0.02 0.44 -9.65
CA ILE A 330 -0.30 0.99 -8.34
C ILE A 330 0.94 1.17 -7.46
N PHE A 331 1.85 0.18 -7.43
CA PHE A 331 3.09 0.27 -6.66
C PHE A 331 4.00 1.37 -7.18
N ILE A 332 4.13 1.44 -8.51
CA ILE A 332 5.03 2.39 -9.17
C ILE A 332 4.50 3.80 -9.02
N ASN A 333 3.22 4.02 -9.31
CA ASN A 333 2.58 5.34 -9.19
C ASN A 333 2.61 5.84 -7.74
N TYR A 334 2.28 4.99 -6.76
CA TYR A 334 2.34 5.37 -5.36
C TYR A 334 3.77 5.70 -4.92
N GLY A 335 4.74 4.90 -5.35
CA GLY A 335 6.16 5.16 -5.09
C GLY A 335 6.63 6.48 -5.68
N MET A 336 6.28 6.78 -6.93
CA MET A 336 6.63 8.03 -7.61
C MET A 336 5.98 9.26 -6.96
N LEU A 337 4.74 9.13 -6.47
CA LEU A 337 4.03 10.21 -5.78
C LEU A 337 4.59 10.48 -4.38
N SER A 338 5.06 9.44 -3.68
CA SER A 338 5.47 9.56 -2.28
C SER A 338 6.97 9.81 -2.09
N ARG A 339 7.81 9.49 -3.10
CA ARG A 339 9.26 9.56 -2.97
C ARG A 339 9.96 10.04 -4.24
N GLU A 340 10.66 11.16 -4.13
CA GLU A 340 11.43 11.76 -5.22
C GLU A 340 12.58 10.85 -5.71
N ASP A 341 13.31 10.22 -4.79
CA ASP A 341 14.40 9.30 -5.11
C ASP A 341 13.93 8.04 -5.86
N PHE A 342 12.69 7.63 -5.63
CA PHE A 342 12.06 6.55 -6.39
C PHE A 342 11.58 7.04 -7.76
N TYR A 343 10.98 8.24 -7.85
CA TYR A 343 10.59 8.86 -9.11
C TYR A 343 11.77 8.92 -10.09
N ASP A 344 12.92 9.42 -9.65
CA ASP A 344 14.13 9.57 -10.48
C ASP A 344 14.60 8.23 -11.10
N ARG A 345 14.31 7.13 -10.44
CA ARG A 345 14.62 5.77 -10.94
C ARG A 345 13.49 5.19 -11.78
N ALA A 346 12.24 5.41 -11.35
CA ALA A 346 11.07 4.79 -11.95
C ALA A 346 10.67 5.41 -13.29
N LYS A 347 10.99 6.68 -13.55
CA LYS A 347 10.64 7.40 -14.79
C LYS A 347 11.11 6.68 -16.07
N ASP A 348 12.16 5.86 -15.98
CA ASP A 348 12.74 5.15 -17.13
C ASP A 348 12.00 3.82 -17.45
N PHE A 349 11.21 3.29 -16.50
CA PHE A 349 10.45 2.03 -16.67
C PHE A 349 8.97 2.15 -16.31
N ALA A 350 8.52 3.30 -15.82
CA ALA A 350 7.10 3.58 -15.66
C ALA A 350 6.45 3.71 -17.04
N LEU A 351 5.24 3.15 -17.18
CA LEU A 351 4.54 3.11 -18.45
C LEU A 351 3.27 3.96 -18.43
N LEU A 352 2.96 4.51 -19.58
CA LEU A 352 1.65 5.04 -19.93
C LEU A 352 0.95 4.03 -20.84
N LYS A 353 -0.34 3.81 -20.64
CA LYS A 353 -1.17 2.91 -21.45
C LYS A 353 -2.17 3.75 -22.22
N ASP A 354 -2.31 3.52 -23.54
CA ASP A 354 -3.33 4.17 -24.35
C ASP A 354 -4.67 3.41 -24.33
N VAL A 355 -5.71 4.01 -24.88
CA VAL A 355 -7.06 3.40 -24.99
C VAL A 355 -7.11 2.16 -25.88
N GLU A 356 -6.07 1.90 -26.66
CA GLU A 356 -5.90 0.69 -27.48
C GLU A 356 -5.14 -0.43 -26.74
N GLY A 357 -4.65 -0.14 -25.52
CA GLY A 357 -3.89 -1.08 -24.69
C GLY A 357 -2.40 -1.16 -25.02
N LYS A 358 -1.87 -0.23 -25.80
CA LYS A 358 -0.43 -0.15 -26.06
C LYS A 358 0.27 0.59 -24.91
N HIS A 359 1.48 0.14 -24.59
CA HIS A 359 2.28 0.69 -23.51
C HIS A 359 3.48 1.46 -24.05
N PHE A 360 3.78 2.59 -23.38
CA PHE A 360 4.85 3.50 -23.75
C PHE A 360 5.58 3.97 -22.49
N THR A 361 6.90 4.14 -22.60
CA THR A 361 7.62 4.97 -21.61
C THR A 361 7.22 6.44 -21.78
N PHE A 362 7.56 7.29 -20.82
CA PHE A 362 7.26 8.72 -20.90
C PHE A 362 7.87 9.36 -22.15
N ASP A 363 9.12 9.01 -22.49
CA ASP A 363 9.82 9.54 -23.66
C ASP A 363 9.26 9.00 -24.99
N GLU A 364 8.87 7.74 -25.04
CA GLU A 364 8.22 7.15 -26.22
C GLU A 364 6.90 7.83 -26.51
N TYR A 365 6.06 8.02 -25.48
CA TYR A 365 4.77 8.68 -25.67
C TYR A 365 4.93 10.14 -26.03
N LYS A 366 5.85 10.87 -25.38
CA LYS A 366 6.20 12.25 -25.73
C LYS A 366 6.60 12.36 -27.20
N THR A 367 7.42 11.45 -27.69
CA THR A 367 7.87 11.42 -29.08
C THR A 367 6.70 11.16 -30.03
N LEU A 368 5.82 10.21 -29.68
CA LEU A 368 4.64 9.84 -30.48
C LEU A 368 3.71 11.04 -30.73
N ILE A 369 3.43 11.81 -29.66
CA ILE A 369 2.40 12.85 -29.73
C ILE A 369 2.94 14.23 -30.15
N LYS A 370 4.25 14.43 -30.18
CA LYS A 370 4.90 15.74 -30.33
C LYS A 370 4.42 16.53 -31.55
N GLU A 371 4.30 15.91 -32.71
CA GLU A 371 3.92 16.61 -33.95
C GLU A 371 2.43 16.98 -33.96
N ASN A 372 1.59 16.05 -33.50
CA ASN A 372 0.14 16.22 -33.64
C ASN A 372 -0.53 16.87 -32.43
N GLN A 373 0.07 16.81 -31.24
CA GLN A 373 -0.55 17.27 -30.01
C GLN A 373 0.19 18.44 -29.33
N THR A 374 1.01 19.17 -30.09
CA THR A 374 1.56 20.46 -29.66
C THR A 374 0.61 21.58 -30.05
N ASP A 375 0.22 22.46 -29.11
CA ASP A 375 -0.63 23.61 -29.32
C ASP A 375 0.17 24.78 -29.94
N LYS A 376 -0.55 25.87 -30.32
CA LYS A 376 0.04 27.09 -30.91
C LYS A 376 1.06 27.79 -29.99
N ASP A 377 0.98 27.57 -28.67
CA ASP A 377 1.84 28.19 -27.65
C ASP A 377 3.05 27.31 -27.34
N GLY A 378 3.15 26.14 -28.00
CA GLY A 378 4.23 25.17 -27.85
C GLY A 378 4.08 24.24 -26.65
N ASN A 379 2.88 24.13 -26.06
CA ASN A 379 2.60 23.17 -25.02
C ASN A 379 2.23 21.82 -25.64
N LEU A 380 2.77 20.76 -25.07
CA LEU A 380 2.45 19.39 -25.46
C LEU A 380 1.23 18.89 -24.67
N ILE A 381 0.16 18.54 -25.37
CA ILE A 381 -1.11 18.17 -24.76
C ILE A 381 -1.26 16.65 -24.73
N TYR A 382 -1.27 16.08 -23.53
CA TYR A 382 -1.55 14.67 -23.27
C TYR A 382 -3.06 14.50 -23.07
N LEU A 383 -3.73 13.96 -24.09
CA LEU A 383 -5.16 13.62 -23.97
C LEU A 383 -5.32 12.32 -23.20
N TYR A 384 -6.33 12.27 -22.33
CA TYR A 384 -6.63 11.05 -21.61
C TYR A 384 -8.13 10.80 -21.41
N ALA A 385 -8.51 9.54 -21.30
CA ALA A 385 -9.84 9.09 -20.89
C ALA A 385 -9.72 8.31 -19.57
N THR A 386 -10.73 8.43 -18.71
CA THR A 386 -10.84 7.64 -17.46
C THR A 386 -11.75 6.43 -17.65
N ASN A 387 -12.68 6.49 -18.60
CA ASN A 387 -13.53 5.38 -19.02
C ASN A 387 -13.73 5.47 -20.53
N LYS A 388 -13.10 4.56 -21.26
CA LYS A 388 -13.12 4.56 -22.74
C LYS A 388 -14.50 4.32 -23.33
N ASP A 389 -15.38 3.61 -22.62
CA ASP A 389 -16.71 3.25 -23.10
C ASP A 389 -17.69 4.43 -22.90
N GLU A 390 -17.69 5.06 -21.75
CA GLU A 390 -18.49 6.26 -21.48
C GLU A 390 -18.02 7.46 -22.30
N GLN A 391 -16.71 7.57 -22.56
CA GLN A 391 -16.10 8.67 -23.31
C GLN A 391 -15.85 8.32 -24.79
N TYR A 392 -16.50 7.27 -25.31
CA TYR A 392 -16.24 6.72 -26.64
C TYR A 392 -16.30 7.80 -27.75
N SER A 393 -17.32 8.63 -27.76
CA SER A 393 -17.49 9.68 -28.80
C SER A 393 -16.34 10.69 -28.81
N PHE A 394 -15.86 11.10 -27.63
CA PHE A 394 -14.73 12.01 -27.48
C PHE A 394 -13.40 11.35 -27.88
N VAL A 395 -13.20 10.09 -27.47
CA VAL A 395 -12.03 9.30 -27.88
C VAL A 395 -12.01 9.14 -29.41
N GLN A 396 -13.18 8.86 -30.03
CA GLN A 396 -13.26 8.72 -31.49
C GLN A 396 -12.96 10.07 -32.20
N ALA A 397 -13.51 11.18 -31.72
CA ALA A 397 -13.22 12.50 -32.25
C ALA A 397 -11.71 12.87 -32.17
N ALA A 398 -11.04 12.46 -31.09
CA ALA A 398 -9.59 12.62 -30.97
C ALA A 398 -8.82 11.76 -31.98
N LYS A 399 -9.23 10.50 -32.15
CA LYS A 399 -8.63 9.58 -33.15
C LYS A 399 -8.82 10.06 -34.58
N ASP A 400 -9.97 10.59 -34.91
CA ASP A 400 -10.27 11.13 -36.26
C ASP A 400 -9.36 12.33 -36.62
N LYS A 401 -8.84 13.03 -35.59
CA LYS A 401 -7.82 14.10 -35.73
C LYS A 401 -6.38 13.54 -35.73
N GLY A 402 -6.19 12.22 -35.60
CA GLY A 402 -4.88 11.60 -35.50
C GLY A 402 -4.21 11.78 -34.12
N TYR A 403 -4.99 12.06 -33.09
CA TYR A 403 -4.48 12.19 -31.72
C TYR A 403 -4.46 10.87 -30.98
N SER A 404 -3.46 10.68 -30.13
CA SER A 404 -3.36 9.56 -29.20
C SER A 404 -4.02 9.93 -27.86
N VAL A 405 -4.72 8.97 -27.26
CA VAL A 405 -5.43 9.16 -25.99
C VAL A 405 -4.94 8.12 -24.99
N LEU A 406 -4.52 8.55 -23.82
CA LEU A 406 -4.15 7.67 -22.71
C LEU A 406 -5.39 7.14 -21.99
N LEU A 407 -5.28 5.94 -21.44
CA LEU A 407 -6.24 5.38 -20.50
C LEU A 407 -5.72 5.61 -19.06
N MET A 408 -6.42 6.43 -18.31
CA MET A 408 -6.09 6.79 -16.93
C MET A 408 -7.28 6.45 -16.03
N ASP A 409 -7.46 5.15 -15.79
CA ASP A 409 -8.59 4.54 -15.09
C ASP A 409 -8.29 4.12 -13.63
N GLY A 410 -7.07 4.43 -13.16
CA GLY A 410 -6.61 4.08 -11.81
C GLY A 410 -6.87 5.19 -10.78
N GLU A 411 -7.01 4.80 -9.52
CA GLU A 411 -7.26 5.71 -8.39
C GLU A 411 -6.16 6.78 -8.21
N LEU A 412 -4.91 6.44 -8.54
CA LEU A 412 -3.76 7.35 -8.43
C LEU A 412 -3.50 8.19 -9.69
N ASP A 413 -4.29 8.04 -10.74
CA ASP A 413 -3.99 8.69 -12.02
C ASP A 413 -4.17 10.22 -11.98
N VAL A 414 -5.14 10.75 -11.23
CA VAL A 414 -5.31 12.20 -11.08
C VAL A 414 -4.15 12.84 -10.32
N PRO A 415 -3.69 12.32 -9.15
CA PRO A 415 -2.46 12.77 -8.52
C PRO A 415 -1.23 12.64 -9.45
N MET A 416 -1.12 11.53 -10.21
CA MET A 416 -0.03 11.31 -11.17
C MET A 416 -0.02 12.38 -12.26
N VAL A 417 -1.16 12.69 -12.84
CA VAL A 417 -1.29 13.77 -13.84
C VAL A 417 -0.77 15.09 -13.29
N SER A 418 -1.18 15.47 -12.08
CA SER A 418 -0.75 16.72 -11.44
C SER A 418 0.77 16.75 -11.19
N MET A 419 1.36 15.63 -10.77
CA MET A 419 2.79 15.50 -10.59
C MET A 419 3.55 15.57 -11.94
N LEU A 420 3.07 14.86 -12.97
CA LEU A 420 3.72 14.83 -14.28
C LEU A 420 3.69 16.21 -14.97
N GLU A 421 2.62 16.99 -14.83
CA GLU A 421 2.56 18.37 -15.30
C GLU A 421 3.62 19.27 -14.65
N GLN A 422 3.95 19.03 -13.38
CA GLN A 422 5.04 19.75 -12.69
C GLN A 422 6.44 19.28 -13.13
N LYS A 423 6.59 18.01 -13.49
CA LYS A 423 7.88 17.43 -13.89
C LYS A 423 8.21 17.63 -15.37
N PHE A 424 7.21 17.71 -16.23
CA PHE A 424 7.38 17.86 -17.67
C PHE A 424 7.25 19.33 -18.06
N GLU A 425 8.27 19.85 -18.72
CA GLU A 425 8.25 21.22 -19.22
C GLU A 425 7.20 21.39 -20.32
N LYS A 426 6.47 22.51 -20.30
CA LYS A 426 5.48 22.87 -21.32
C LYS A 426 4.51 21.73 -21.66
N THR A 427 4.04 21.03 -20.63
CA THR A 427 3.14 19.89 -20.79
C THR A 427 1.85 20.14 -20.03
N ARG A 428 0.73 19.75 -20.63
CA ARG A 428 -0.59 19.77 -20.04
C ARG A 428 -1.30 18.45 -20.30
N PHE A 429 -2.00 17.96 -19.31
CA PHE A 429 -2.90 16.82 -19.45
C PHE A 429 -4.34 17.34 -19.54
N SER A 430 -5.11 16.82 -20.49
CA SER A 430 -6.51 17.18 -20.64
C SER A 430 -7.36 15.95 -20.91
N ARG A 431 -8.46 15.80 -20.14
CA ARG A 431 -9.40 14.73 -20.40
C ARG A 431 -10.16 15.01 -21.70
N VAL A 432 -10.41 13.97 -22.49
CA VAL A 432 -10.99 14.11 -23.83
C VAL A 432 -12.36 14.79 -23.87
N ASP A 433 -13.10 14.77 -22.76
CA ASP A 433 -14.42 15.41 -22.61
C ASP A 433 -14.39 16.74 -21.84
N ALA A 434 -13.18 17.28 -21.61
CA ALA A 434 -13.02 18.56 -20.90
C ALA A 434 -13.48 19.76 -21.75
N ASP A 435 -13.37 19.65 -23.06
CA ASP A 435 -13.86 20.61 -24.05
C ASP A 435 -14.05 19.90 -25.41
N VAL A 436 -14.54 20.61 -26.41
CA VAL A 436 -14.55 20.11 -27.78
C VAL A 436 -13.12 19.94 -28.29
N ILE A 437 -12.92 18.96 -29.15
CA ILE A 437 -11.57 18.51 -29.53
C ILE A 437 -10.68 19.61 -30.11
N ASP A 438 -11.25 20.56 -30.84
CA ASP A 438 -10.52 21.68 -31.44
C ASP A 438 -10.05 22.72 -30.40
N ARG A 439 -10.65 22.74 -29.21
CA ARG A 439 -10.23 23.61 -28.09
C ARG A 439 -9.28 22.88 -27.13
N LEU A 440 -9.28 21.56 -27.11
CA LEU A 440 -8.32 20.80 -26.30
C LEU A 440 -6.90 20.98 -26.79
N ILE A 441 -6.70 21.01 -28.11
CA ILE A 441 -5.41 21.29 -28.76
C ILE A 441 -5.60 22.43 -29.75
N VAL A 442 -5.35 23.64 -29.28
CA VAL A 442 -5.55 24.86 -30.09
C VAL A 442 -4.36 25.04 -31.06
N LYS A 443 -4.57 24.75 -32.34
CA LYS A 443 -3.55 24.95 -33.40
C LYS A 443 -3.72 26.28 -34.10
N ASP A 444 -4.97 26.66 -34.38
CA ASP A 444 -5.34 27.87 -35.07
C ASP A 444 -6.26 28.74 -34.22
N ALA A 445 -6.55 29.96 -34.68
CA ALA A 445 -7.58 30.78 -34.04
C ALA A 445 -8.94 30.04 -34.08
N PRO A 446 -9.74 30.10 -33.00
CA PRO A 446 -11.07 29.51 -32.98
C PRO A 446 -11.88 29.99 -34.17
N LYS A 447 -12.54 29.07 -34.87
CA LYS A 447 -13.50 29.43 -35.90
C LYS A 447 -14.69 30.11 -35.22
N GLU A 448 -14.93 31.35 -35.59
CA GLU A 448 -16.13 32.07 -35.15
C GLU A 448 -17.38 31.39 -35.73
N SER A 449 -18.48 31.42 -34.98
CA SER A 449 -19.77 30.95 -35.45
C SER A 449 -20.18 31.79 -36.69
N ASN A 450 -20.74 31.13 -37.69
CA ASN A 450 -21.31 31.77 -38.85
C ASN A 450 -22.63 32.53 -38.55
N LEU A 451 -23.15 32.39 -37.34
CA LEU A 451 -24.34 33.09 -36.86
C LEU A 451 -23.97 34.48 -36.32
N ASP A 452 -24.79 35.47 -36.64
CA ASP A 452 -24.68 36.74 -35.96
C ASP A 452 -24.98 36.60 -34.45
N LYS A 453 -24.62 37.66 -33.71
CA LYS A 453 -24.73 37.63 -32.25
C LYS A 453 -26.17 37.41 -31.77
N ASP A 454 -27.15 38.04 -32.40
CA ASP A 454 -28.56 37.93 -31.98
C ASP A 454 -29.09 36.52 -32.20
N LYS A 455 -28.77 35.89 -33.34
CA LYS A 455 -29.14 34.48 -33.61
C LYS A 455 -28.46 33.52 -32.66
N SER A 456 -27.18 33.73 -32.38
CA SER A 456 -26.43 32.93 -31.42
C SER A 456 -27.01 33.04 -30.02
N ASP A 457 -27.32 34.25 -29.57
CA ASP A 457 -27.94 34.49 -28.25
C ASP A 457 -29.34 33.85 -28.15
N ASN A 458 -30.17 34.01 -29.18
CA ASN A 458 -31.51 33.41 -29.23
C ASN A 458 -31.43 31.88 -29.18
N LEU A 459 -30.54 31.30 -29.97
CA LEU A 459 -30.32 29.86 -29.98
C LEU A 459 -29.87 29.34 -28.58
N THR A 460 -28.97 30.07 -27.93
CA THR A 460 -28.52 29.79 -26.56
C THR A 460 -29.69 29.73 -25.58
N GLU A 461 -30.57 30.73 -25.63
CA GLU A 461 -31.73 30.80 -24.73
C GLU A 461 -32.77 29.72 -25.01
N VAL A 462 -33.03 29.38 -26.28
CA VAL A 462 -33.93 28.30 -26.65
C VAL A 462 -33.44 26.98 -26.05
N PHE A 463 -32.15 26.68 -26.19
CA PHE A 463 -31.60 25.46 -25.63
C PHE A 463 -31.51 25.50 -24.11
N HIS A 464 -31.14 26.62 -23.52
CA HIS A 464 -31.09 26.80 -22.08
C HIS A 464 -32.46 26.54 -21.42
N SER A 465 -33.54 27.01 -22.04
CA SER A 465 -34.92 26.80 -21.56
C SER A 465 -35.35 25.33 -21.53
N GLN A 466 -34.72 24.47 -22.31
CA GLN A 466 -35.03 23.04 -22.38
C GLN A 466 -34.22 22.20 -21.38
N ILE A 467 -33.22 22.79 -20.69
CA ILE A 467 -32.42 22.09 -19.71
C ILE A 467 -33.24 21.98 -18.41
N PRO A 468 -33.48 20.75 -17.90
CA PRO A 468 -34.20 20.58 -16.64
C PRO A 468 -33.39 21.14 -15.47
N LYS A 469 -34.05 21.75 -14.49
CA LYS A 469 -33.40 22.17 -13.24
C LYS A 469 -32.87 20.95 -12.50
N MET A 470 -31.59 20.97 -12.15
CA MET A 470 -30.92 19.91 -11.40
C MET A 470 -30.18 20.50 -10.20
N ASP A 471 -30.39 19.95 -8.99
CA ASP A 471 -29.80 20.49 -7.76
C ASP A 471 -28.27 20.37 -7.70
N LYS A 472 -27.72 19.38 -8.42
CA LYS A 472 -26.27 19.05 -8.37
C LYS A 472 -25.54 19.28 -9.68
N ALA A 473 -26.16 19.90 -10.68
CA ALA A 473 -25.54 20.18 -11.96
C ALA A 473 -25.99 21.54 -12.50
N GLN A 474 -25.03 22.29 -13.04
CA GLN A 474 -25.24 23.57 -13.71
C GLN A 474 -24.75 23.46 -15.15
N PHE A 475 -25.54 23.99 -16.07
CA PHE A 475 -25.22 23.99 -17.49
C PHE A 475 -25.01 25.43 -17.99
N MET A 476 -23.92 25.64 -18.69
CA MET A 476 -23.71 26.77 -19.57
C MET A 476 -24.00 26.34 -21.01
N VAL A 477 -24.58 27.19 -21.81
CA VAL A 477 -24.86 26.92 -23.22
C VAL A 477 -23.98 27.81 -24.08
N GLU A 478 -23.25 27.23 -25.04
CA GLU A 478 -22.38 27.92 -25.96
C GLU A 478 -22.68 27.48 -27.41
N VAL A 479 -22.61 28.44 -28.35
CA VAL A 479 -22.75 28.15 -29.78
C VAL A 479 -21.36 28.22 -30.44
N GLN A 480 -20.99 27.17 -31.18
CA GLN A 480 -19.69 27.06 -31.83
C GLN A 480 -19.80 26.42 -33.22
N ALA A 481 -18.86 26.76 -34.10
CA ALA A 481 -18.72 26.14 -35.41
C ALA A 481 -17.81 24.91 -35.33
N LEU A 482 -18.39 23.72 -35.31
CA LEU A 482 -17.65 22.43 -35.15
C LEU A 482 -17.54 21.65 -36.47
N GLY A 483 -18.11 22.18 -37.58
CA GLY A 483 -18.19 21.51 -38.86
C GLY A 483 -19.46 20.67 -39.04
N GLU A 484 -19.91 20.50 -40.28
CA GLU A 484 -21.20 19.84 -40.62
C GLU A 484 -21.28 18.37 -40.22
N LYS A 485 -20.13 17.67 -40.14
CA LYS A 485 -20.04 16.25 -39.82
C LYS A 485 -19.93 15.96 -38.31
N SER A 486 -19.68 17.00 -37.52
CA SER A 486 -19.59 16.87 -36.05
C SER A 486 -20.98 16.76 -35.44
N GLN A 487 -21.07 16.31 -34.21
CA GLN A 487 -22.34 16.15 -33.48
C GLN A 487 -23.09 17.51 -33.40
N PRO A 488 -24.44 17.50 -33.44
CA PRO A 488 -25.22 18.73 -33.31
C PRO A 488 -25.08 19.39 -31.94
N ILE A 489 -24.90 18.57 -30.90
CA ILE A 489 -24.75 18.99 -29.52
C ILE A 489 -23.66 18.16 -28.88
N VAL A 490 -22.78 18.79 -28.11
CA VAL A 490 -21.73 18.13 -27.32
C VAL A 490 -21.82 18.66 -25.89
N ILE A 491 -21.82 17.77 -24.90
CA ILE A 491 -21.78 18.16 -23.49
C ILE A 491 -20.36 17.91 -22.98
N THR A 492 -19.70 18.95 -22.48
CA THR A 492 -18.35 18.88 -21.92
C THR A 492 -18.37 19.23 -20.44
N GLN A 493 -17.33 18.83 -19.71
CA GLN A 493 -17.20 19.09 -18.28
C GLN A 493 -15.81 19.65 -17.95
N SER A 494 -15.75 20.83 -17.34
CA SER A 494 -14.50 21.50 -16.99
C SER A 494 -13.53 20.57 -16.24
N GLU A 495 -12.31 20.48 -16.77
CA GLU A 495 -11.19 19.73 -16.18
C GLU A 495 -10.88 20.20 -14.76
N TYR A 496 -10.82 21.51 -14.55
CA TYR A 496 -10.43 22.10 -13.28
C TYR A 496 -11.34 21.67 -12.12
N MET A 497 -12.65 21.85 -12.25
CA MET A 497 -13.61 21.53 -11.19
C MET A 497 -13.60 20.03 -10.86
N ARG A 498 -13.50 19.21 -11.88
CA ARG A 498 -13.45 17.77 -11.72
C ARG A 498 -12.19 17.31 -11.00
N ARG A 499 -11.00 17.84 -11.35
CA ARG A 499 -9.75 17.55 -10.65
C ARG A 499 -9.83 18.00 -9.19
N MET A 500 -10.39 19.18 -8.92
CA MET A 500 -10.56 19.67 -7.54
C MET A 500 -11.45 18.71 -6.71
N LYS A 501 -12.55 18.23 -7.28
CA LYS A 501 -13.40 17.23 -6.63
C LYS A 501 -12.66 15.91 -6.37
N THR A 502 -11.93 15.39 -7.35
CA THR A 502 -11.16 14.16 -7.16
C THR A 502 -10.06 14.34 -6.11
N MET A 503 -9.32 15.45 -6.15
CA MET A 503 -8.26 15.73 -5.17
C MET A 503 -8.80 15.94 -3.74
N SER A 504 -10.04 16.41 -3.60
CA SER A 504 -10.67 16.60 -2.28
C SER A 504 -10.82 15.30 -1.49
N HIS A 505 -10.85 14.15 -2.15
CA HIS A 505 -10.85 12.84 -1.48
C HIS A 505 -9.50 12.49 -0.85
N PHE A 506 -8.41 13.08 -1.34
CA PHE A 506 -7.05 12.78 -0.88
C PHE A 506 -6.46 13.86 0.04
N GLN A 507 -7.02 15.08 0.04
CA GLN A 507 -6.49 16.21 0.81
C GLN A 507 -7.48 16.71 1.87
N PRO A 508 -7.13 16.63 3.17
CA PRO A 508 -7.92 17.23 4.23
C PRO A 508 -8.10 18.75 4.01
N GLY A 509 -9.33 19.25 4.16
CA GLY A 509 -9.66 20.67 4.01
C GLY A 509 -10.25 21.07 2.65
N MET A 510 -10.25 20.20 1.66
CA MET A 510 -10.84 20.46 0.34
C MET A 510 -12.28 19.92 0.17
N GLY A 511 -12.89 19.40 1.24
CA GLY A 511 -14.20 18.75 1.21
C GLY A 511 -15.34 19.61 0.64
N PHE A 512 -15.23 20.95 0.70
CA PHE A 512 -16.24 21.86 0.16
C PHE A 512 -16.45 21.72 -1.37
N TYR A 513 -15.42 21.25 -2.11
CA TYR A 513 -15.57 21.01 -3.56
C TYR A 513 -16.56 19.87 -3.86
N ASN A 514 -16.71 18.90 -2.95
CA ASN A 514 -17.67 17.81 -3.14
C ASN A 514 -19.13 18.26 -3.05
N GLU A 515 -19.39 19.37 -2.35
CA GLU A 515 -20.72 19.96 -2.21
C GLU A 515 -21.09 20.90 -3.37
N MET A 516 -20.10 21.33 -4.16
CA MET A 516 -20.34 22.18 -5.31
C MET A 516 -21.07 21.40 -6.43
N PRO A 517 -22.04 22.02 -7.12
CA PRO A 517 -22.67 21.41 -8.29
C PRO A 517 -21.62 21.14 -9.40
N ASP A 518 -21.84 20.10 -10.18
CA ASP A 518 -21.06 19.85 -11.37
C ASP A 518 -21.35 20.89 -12.44
N SER A 519 -20.33 21.44 -13.06
CA SER A 519 -20.45 22.43 -14.14
C SER A 519 -20.23 21.77 -15.49
N TYR A 520 -21.23 21.85 -16.34
CA TYR A 520 -21.20 21.34 -17.72
C TYR A 520 -21.35 22.49 -18.72
N VAL A 521 -20.80 22.27 -19.90
CA VAL A 521 -21.03 23.16 -21.04
C VAL A 521 -21.74 22.37 -22.13
N LEU A 522 -22.91 22.82 -22.51
CA LEU A 522 -23.67 22.30 -23.64
C LEU A 522 -23.27 23.14 -24.87
N VAL A 523 -22.45 22.55 -25.75
CA VAL A 523 -21.96 23.19 -26.97
C VAL A 523 -22.88 22.85 -28.13
N ILE A 524 -23.46 23.85 -28.74
CA ILE A 524 -24.34 23.75 -29.92
C ILE A 524 -23.50 23.97 -31.16
N ASN A 525 -23.53 23.04 -32.10
CA ASN A 525 -22.78 23.12 -33.35
C ASN A 525 -23.57 23.93 -34.42
N SER A 526 -23.21 25.19 -34.63
CA SER A 526 -23.87 26.07 -35.61
C SER A 526 -23.72 25.60 -37.06
N ASP A 527 -22.74 24.74 -37.36
CA ASP A 527 -22.54 24.21 -38.72
C ASP A 527 -23.43 23.01 -39.04
N HIS A 528 -23.99 22.36 -38.01
CA HIS A 528 -24.75 21.15 -38.21
C HIS A 528 -26.10 21.38 -38.89
N PRO A 529 -26.51 20.59 -39.90
CA PRO A 529 -27.74 20.82 -40.67
C PRO A 529 -29.02 20.90 -39.82
N LEU A 530 -29.13 20.13 -38.73
CA LEU A 530 -30.26 20.19 -37.81
C LEU A 530 -30.32 21.52 -37.04
N VAL A 531 -29.17 22.04 -36.63
CA VAL A 531 -29.09 23.34 -35.90
C VAL A 531 -29.40 24.49 -36.85
N LYS A 532 -28.85 24.47 -38.08
CA LYS A 532 -29.21 25.44 -39.13
C LYS A 532 -30.73 25.47 -39.36
N LYS A 533 -31.37 24.30 -39.47
CA LYS A 533 -32.82 24.21 -39.62
C LYS A 533 -33.59 24.79 -38.43
N ILE A 534 -33.10 24.65 -37.21
CA ILE A 534 -33.73 25.25 -36.02
C ILE A 534 -33.65 26.80 -36.11
N VAL A 535 -32.51 27.34 -36.52
CA VAL A 535 -32.32 28.78 -36.70
C VAL A 535 -33.26 29.32 -37.81
N ASP A 536 -33.33 28.61 -38.96
CA ASP A 536 -34.21 29.01 -40.07
C ASP A 536 -35.70 28.92 -39.63
N ASP A 537 -36.13 27.87 -38.93
CA ASP A 537 -37.51 27.74 -38.43
C ASP A 537 -37.86 28.80 -37.37
N GLU A 538 -36.86 29.24 -36.56
CA GLU A 538 -37.03 30.34 -35.60
C GLU A 538 -37.29 31.64 -36.36
N GLU A 539 -36.49 31.98 -37.39
CA GLU A 539 -36.66 33.20 -38.19
C GLU A 539 -37.97 33.20 -38.97
N ASP A 540 -38.26 32.13 -39.68
CA ASP A 540 -39.40 32.10 -40.63
C ASP A 540 -40.76 31.93 -39.94
N LYS A 541 -40.80 31.18 -38.80
CA LYS A 541 -42.08 30.76 -38.20
C LYS A 541 -42.38 31.42 -36.87
N ASN A 542 -41.35 31.72 -36.08
CA ASN A 542 -41.51 32.06 -34.66
C ASN A 542 -40.95 33.43 -34.27
N ALA A 543 -40.25 34.17 -35.15
CA ALA A 543 -39.57 35.42 -34.81
C ALA A 543 -40.50 36.45 -34.17
N ALA A 544 -41.73 36.58 -34.68
CA ALA A 544 -42.68 37.57 -34.16
C ALA A 544 -43.16 37.24 -32.73
N ALA A 545 -43.25 35.96 -32.38
CA ALA A 545 -43.68 35.49 -31.07
C ALA A 545 -42.53 35.45 -30.06
N LEU A 546 -41.33 35.04 -30.49
CA LEU A 546 -40.16 34.88 -29.64
C LEU A 546 -39.43 36.17 -29.29
N LYS A 547 -39.37 37.13 -30.22
CA LYS A 547 -38.65 38.41 -30.05
C LYS A 547 -39.02 39.18 -28.77
N PRO A 548 -40.31 39.38 -28.42
CA PRO A 548 -40.66 40.07 -27.17
C PRO A 548 -40.27 39.25 -25.93
N ILE A 549 -40.46 37.92 -25.95
CA ILE A 549 -40.15 37.01 -24.84
C ILE A 549 -38.64 37.00 -24.59
N LEU A 550 -37.84 36.85 -25.63
CA LEU A 550 -36.38 36.84 -25.53
C LEU A 550 -35.82 38.20 -25.08
N SER A 551 -36.45 39.32 -25.48
CA SER A 551 -36.08 40.64 -25.00
C SER A 551 -36.35 40.82 -23.51
N GLU A 552 -37.49 40.33 -23.00
CA GLU A 552 -37.85 40.35 -21.59
C GLU A 552 -36.90 39.49 -20.79
N LEU A 553 -36.60 38.25 -21.26
CA LEU A 553 -35.67 37.32 -20.64
C LEU A 553 -34.26 37.93 -20.53
N LYS A 554 -33.73 38.52 -21.61
CA LYS A 554 -32.43 39.21 -21.58
C LYS A 554 -32.42 40.37 -20.57
N GLY A 555 -33.53 41.10 -20.44
CA GLY A 555 -33.71 42.13 -19.42
C GLY A 555 -33.64 41.59 -17.99
N CYS A 556 -34.33 40.49 -17.72
CA CYS A 556 -34.28 39.81 -16.42
C CYS A 556 -32.89 39.26 -16.09
N GLN A 557 -32.24 38.62 -17.03
CA GLN A 557 -30.87 38.09 -16.84
C GLN A 557 -29.84 39.21 -16.58
N ALA A 558 -29.93 40.34 -17.30
CA ALA A 558 -29.07 41.49 -17.05
C ALA A 558 -29.28 42.05 -15.63
N ARG A 559 -30.54 42.10 -15.17
CA ARG A 559 -30.89 42.53 -13.81
C ARG A 559 -30.38 41.55 -12.77
N LEU A 560 -30.55 40.25 -12.99
CA LEU A 560 -30.05 39.20 -12.12
C LEU A 560 -28.52 39.27 -11.96
N SER A 561 -27.81 39.42 -13.08
CA SER A 561 -26.35 39.60 -13.09
C SER A 561 -25.89 40.82 -12.30
N ALA A 562 -26.61 41.95 -12.43
CA ALA A 562 -26.34 43.18 -11.68
C ALA A 562 -26.58 42.98 -10.17
N ILE A 563 -27.65 42.29 -9.76
CA ILE A 563 -27.96 41.96 -8.37
C ILE A 563 -26.85 41.07 -7.80
N HIS A 564 -26.46 39.99 -8.48
CA HIS A 564 -25.38 39.11 -8.04
C HIS A 564 -24.05 39.87 -7.91
N GLN A 565 -23.72 40.78 -8.85
CA GLN A 565 -22.51 41.58 -8.79
C GLN A 565 -22.52 42.57 -7.62
N GLU A 566 -23.67 43.14 -7.27
CA GLU A 566 -23.79 44.00 -6.10
C GLU A 566 -23.73 43.21 -4.79
N GLN A 567 -24.41 42.07 -4.71
CA GLN A 567 -24.38 41.20 -3.53
C GLN A 567 -23.01 40.59 -3.27
N SER A 568 -22.24 40.25 -4.32
CA SER A 568 -20.88 39.73 -4.18
C SER A 568 -19.89 40.69 -3.54
N LYS A 569 -20.19 42.00 -3.55
CA LYS A 569 -19.38 43.06 -2.89
C LYS A 569 -19.70 43.23 -1.41
N LYS A 570 -20.78 42.60 -0.91
CA LYS A 570 -21.28 42.72 0.47
C LYS A 570 -21.02 41.42 1.24
N LYS A 571 -20.85 41.53 2.57
CA LYS A 571 -20.88 40.35 3.41
C LYS A 571 -22.31 39.82 3.50
N THR A 572 -22.46 38.52 3.72
CA THR A 572 -23.76 37.84 3.79
C THR A 572 -24.72 38.51 4.80
N GLU A 573 -24.17 39.04 5.89
CA GLU A 573 -24.90 39.74 6.97
C GLU A 573 -25.37 41.16 6.58
N GLU A 574 -24.79 41.74 5.55
CA GLU A 574 -25.09 43.08 5.04
C GLU A 574 -26.16 43.08 3.95
N ILE A 575 -26.56 41.90 3.44
CA ILE A 575 -27.60 41.77 2.42
C ILE A 575 -28.97 41.89 3.10
N THR A 576 -29.67 42.95 2.74
CA THR A 576 -30.99 43.27 3.29
C THR A 576 -32.08 42.28 2.83
N GLN A 577 -33.20 42.18 3.59
CA GLN A 577 -34.33 41.35 3.15
C GLN A 577 -34.92 41.80 1.82
N ALA A 578 -34.96 43.11 1.57
CA ALA A 578 -35.45 43.68 0.31
C ALA A 578 -34.56 43.26 -0.90
N GLU A 579 -33.27 43.15 -0.73
CA GLU A 579 -32.35 42.65 -1.76
C GLU A 579 -32.47 41.14 -2.02
N LYS A 580 -32.80 40.38 -0.99
CA LYS A 580 -33.14 38.94 -1.12
C LYS A 580 -34.45 38.72 -1.85
N ASP A 581 -35.45 39.58 -1.54
CA ASP A 581 -36.75 39.51 -2.19
C ASP A 581 -36.67 39.97 -3.64
N ASP A 582 -35.84 41.01 -3.96
CA ASP A 582 -35.58 41.43 -5.35
C ASP A 582 -34.90 40.35 -6.19
N LEU A 583 -33.92 39.66 -5.60
CA LEU A 583 -33.29 38.51 -6.24
C LEU A 583 -34.33 37.42 -6.56
N LYS A 584 -35.09 37.00 -5.57
CA LYS A 584 -36.14 35.98 -5.69
C LYS A 584 -37.24 36.32 -6.67
N ASN A 585 -37.59 37.60 -6.78
CA ASN A 585 -38.61 38.06 -7.73
C ASN A 585 -38.08 38.18 -9.16
N THR A 586 -36.75 38.28 -9.33
CA THR A 586 -36.10 38.39 -10.63
C THR A 586 -35.74 37.01 -11.19
N GLU A 587 -35.44 36.01 -10.30
CA GLU A 587 -35.32 34.60 -10.64
C GLU A 587 -36.66 33.99 -11.09
#